data_85aadc366872dda1a27636ace6a748b6
#
_entry.id   85aadc366872dda1a27636ace6a748b6
#
_cell.length_a   1.000
_cell.length_b   1.000
_cell.length_c   1.000
_cell.angle_alpha   90.00
_cell.angle_beta   90.00
_cell.angle_gamma   90.00
#
_symmetry.space_group_name_H-M   'P 1'
#
loop_
_entity.id
_entity.type
_entity.pdbx_description
1 polymer ?
#
loop_
_entity_poly.entity_id
_entity_poly.type
_entity_poly.pdbx_seq_one_letter_code
_entity_poly.pdbx_strand_id
1 'polypeptide(L)'
;AITGSGGMLLAQWLDLEFVQEVIASKRAVETLIPQTDVAIELGGEDAKIIYFDNGIEQRMNGTCAGGTGAFIDQMASLLKTDATGLNELAKDVKQIYPIASRCGVFAKSDVQPLLNEGAAPADIAASIFQAVANQTVSGLACGHPIRGYVAFLGGPLQYLSELRRRFYITLNLDDEHIVLPKNAHLFVATGAALAGESDRPITFTQVMEALDNLKDIQGSEVARLDPLFATQQDFDNFKARHDQEVVPKGQLASYHGRVFIGIDAGSTTMKAAV
;
A
#
# COMPACT_ATOMS: atom_id res chain seq x y z
N ALA A 1 20.37 -11.27 10.45
CA ALA A 1 19.11 -10.87 11.07
C ALA A 1 18.02 -10.68 10.01
N ILE A 2 16.77 -10.79 10.40
CA ILE A 2 15.61 -10.59 9.56
C ILE A 2 14.61 -9.67 10.25
N THR A 3 13.83 -8.90 9.50
CA THR A 3 12.81 -7.98 10.03
C THR A 3 11.56 -8.01 9.15
N GLY A 4 10.54 -7.28 9.55
CA GLY A 4 9.27 -7.20 8.84
C GLY A 4 8.24 -8.20 9.36
N SER A 5 6.96 -7.90 9.16
CA SER A 5 5.85 -8.74 9.65
C SER A 5 5.91 -10.18 9.10
N GLY A 6 6.28 -10.36 7.83
CA GLY A 6 6.51 -11.67 7.23
C GLY A 6 7.80 -12.35 7.68
N GLY A 7 8.74 -11.58 8.25
CA GLY A 7 10.06 -12.08 8.67
C GLY A 7 10.04 -12.93 9.93
N MET A 8 9.05 -12.75 10.79
CA MET A 8 8.98 -13.47 12.08
C MET A 8 8.91 -14.99 11.90
N LEU A 9 8.07 -15.46 10.99
CA LEU A 9 7.93 -16.89 10.71
C LEU A 9 9.19 -17.44 10.01
N LEU A 10 9.73 -16.68 9.07
CA LEU A 10 10.98 -17.03 8.39
C LEU A 10 12.16 -17.08 9.36
N ALA A 11 12.22 -16.18 10.34
CA ALA A 11 13.23 -16.19 11.38
C ALA A 11 13.24 -17.50 12.17
N GLN A 12 12.03 -17.96 12.55
CA GLN A 12 11.86 -19.25 13.26
C GLN A 12 12.28 -20.44 12.39
N TRP A 13 11.90 -20.46 11.13
CA TRP A 13 12.21 -21.57 10.24
C TRP A 13 13.67 -21.65 9.85
N LEU A 14 14.34 -20.50 9.75
CA LEU A 14 15.73 -20.40 9.33
C LEU A 14 16.71 -20.29 10.50
N ASP A 15 16.21 -20.34 11.74
CA ASP A 15 16.99 -20.09 12.96
C ASP A 15 17.80 -18.77 12.90
N LEU A 16 17.12 -17.72 12.40
CA LEU A 16 17.68 -16.38 12.27
C LEU A 16 17.20 -15.47 13.38
N GLU A 17 18.03 -14.50 13.77
CA GLU A 17 17.63 -13.44 14.68
C GLU A 17 16.56 -12.55 14.05
N PHE A 18 15.45 -12.34 14.78
CA PHE A 18 14.39 -11.42 14.38
C PHE A 18 14.56 -10.06 15.07
N VAL A 19 14.65 -9.01 14.28
CA VAL A 19 14.72 -7.62 14.76
C VAL A 19 13.41 -6.93 14.45
N GLN A 20 12.77 -6.35 15.47
CA GLN A 20 11.55 -5.58 15.26
C GLN A 20 11.81 -4.37 14.33
N GLU A 21 10.88 -4.06 13.44
CA GLU A 21 11.04 -2.96 12.46
C GLU A 21 11.36 -1.62 13.11
N VAL A 22 10.72 -1.31 14.25
CA VAL A 22 10.99 -0.07 15.01
C VAL A 22 12.44 0.02 15.45
N ILE A 23 12.96 -1.08 15.97
CA ILE A 23 14.36 -1.16 16.43
C ILE A 23 15.32 -1.06 15.24
N ALA A 24 14.96 -1.74 14.14
CA ALA A 24 15.72 -1.67 12.90
C ALA A 24 15.74 -0.24 12.33
N SER A 25 14.55 0.40 12.19
CA SER A 25 14.47 1.78 11.70
C SER A 25 15.26 2.74 12.58
N LYS A 26 15.12 2.63 13.91
CA LYS A 26 15.92 3.40 14.87
C LYS A 26 17.42 3.23 14.61
N ARG A 27 17.88 2.00 14.58
CA ARG A 27 19.31 1.70 14.43
C ARG A 27 19.88 2.26 13.13
N ALA A 28 19.12 2.16 12.04
CA ALA A 28 19.51 2.73 10.76
C ALA A 28 19.62 4.26 10.82
N VAL A 29 18.61 4.92 11.38
CA VAL A 29 18.59 6.39 11.49
C VAL A 29 19.73 6.89 12.36
N GLU A 30 19.89 6.36 13.57
CA GLU A 30 20.96 6.77 14.49
C GLU A 30 22.37 6.55 13.91
N THR A 31 22.53 5.53 13.06
CA THR A 31 23.85 5.19 12.50
C THR A 31 24.16 5.97 11.23
N LEU A 32 23.19 6.12 10.33
CA LEU A 32 23.42 6.60 8.97
C LEU A 32 22.99 8.05 8.74
N ILE A 33 22.00 8.53 9.49
CA ILE A 33 21.46 9.90 9.39
C ILE A 33 21.15 10.47 10.77
N PRO A 34 22.12 10.56 11.69
CA PRO A 34 21.93 10.90 13.10
C PRO A 34 21.35 12.31 13.34
N GLN A 35 21.36 13.17 12.35
CA GLN A 35 20.75 14.51 12.43
C GLN A 35 19.23 14.51 12.35
N THR A 36 18.59 13.35 12.08
CA THR A 36 17.15 13.24 11.86
C THR A 36 16.36 13.44 13.16
N ASP A 37 15.43 14.38 13.17
CA ASP A 37 14.48 14.59 14.27
C ASP A 37 13.22 13.74 14.10
N VAL A 38 12.74 13.62 12.84
CA VAL A 38 11.54 12.85 12.51
C VAL A 38 11.77 12.03 11.24
N ALA A 39 11.39 10.77 11.24
CA ALA A 39 11.35 9.96 10.03
C ALA A 39 9.91 9.63 9.63
N ILE A 40 9.58 9.88 8.37
CA ILE A 40 8.34 9.44 7.72
C ILE A 40 8.69 8.26 6.83
N GLU A 41 8.10 7.11 7.11
CA GLU A 41 8.31 5.88 6.35
C GLU A 41 6.98 5.44 5.72
N LEU A 42 6.98 5.28 4.39
CA LEU A 42 5.86 4.70 3.67
C LEU A 42 6.27 3.37 3.06
N GLY A 43 5.64 2.31 3.52
CA GLY A 43 5.75 0.96 2.99
C GLY A 43 4.67 0.64 1.96
N GLY A 44 4.57 -0.65 1.61
CA GLY A 44 3.50 -1.17 0.75
C GLY A 44 2.12 -1.06 1.40
N GLU A 45 2.01 -1.47 2.66
CA GLU A 45 0.76 -1.46 3.43
C GLU A 45 0.85 -0.64 4.72
N ASP A 46 2.05 -0.29 5.15
CA ASP A 46 2.32 0.46 6.38
C ASP A 46 2.74 1.89 6.09
N ALA A 47 2.32 2.80 6.96
CA ALA A 47 2.79 4.16 7.05
C ALA A 47 3.18 4.45 8.49
N LYS A 48 4.38 4.99 8.71
CA LYS A 48 4.94 5.23 10.04
C LYS A 48 5.50 6.63 10.15
N ILE A 49 5.38 7.22 11.34
CA ILE A 49 6.13 8.41 11.74
C ILE A 49 6.90 8.04 13.01
N ILE A 50 8.19 8.30 13.00
CA ILE A 50 9.08 8.02 14.12
C ILE A 50 9.73 9.33 14.54
N TYR A 51 9.57 9.71 15.80
CA TYR A 51 10.18 10.90 16.42
C TYR A 51 11.38 10.47 17.25
N PHE A 52 12.45 11.24 17.18
CA PHE A 52 13.74 10.95 17.84
C PHE A 52 14.12 11.98 18.90
N ASP A 53 13.36 13.04 19.06
CA ASP A 53 13.74 14.25 19.85
C ASP A 53 13.73 14.05 21.38
N ASN A 54 12.87 13.20 21.94
CA ASN A 54 12.76 12.96 23.41
C ASN A 54 12.65 11.47 23.76
N GLY A 55 13.40 10.64 23.09
CA GLY A 55 13.25 9.19 23.11
C GLY A 55 12.72 8.75 21.76
N ILE A 56 12.10 7.56 21.71
CA ILE A 56 11.48 7.09 20.46
C ILE A 56 9.99 7.03 20.64
N GLU A 57 9.28 7.83 19.91
CA GLU A 57 7.84 7.72 19.73
C GLU A 57 7.54 7.28 18.31
N GLN A 58 6.84 6.17 18.16
CA GLN A 58 6.37 5.70 16.85
C GLN A 58 4.87 5.77 16.77
N ARG A 59 4.39 6.22 15.62
CA ARG A 59 2.98 6.17 15.22
C ARG A 59 2.87 5.47 13.88
N MET A 60 1.89 4.58 13.78
CA MET A 60 1.69 3.77 12.59
C MET A 60 0.20 3.73 12.25
N ASN A 61 -0.12 3.59 10.96
CA ASN A 61 -1.49 3.33 10.54
C ASN A 61 -1.98 2.00 11.14
N GLY A 62 -3.27 1.94 11.43
CA GLY A 62 -3.93 0.70 11.87
C GLY A 62 -4.15 -0.26 10.69
N THR A 63 -5.32 -0.87 10.66
CA THR A 63 -5.70 -1.87 9.63
C THR A 63 -5.98 -1.29 8.23
N CYS A 64 -6.00 0.03 8.08
CA CYS A 64 -6.32 0.68 6.81
C CYS A 64 -5.05 1.04 6.05
N ALA A 65 -4.91 0.56 4.82
CA ALA A 65 -3.80 0.87 3.93
C ALA A 65 -3.85 2.31 3.32
N GLY A 66 -4.76 3.18 3.79
CA GLY A 66 -4.83 4.58 3.35
C GLY A 66 -3.51 5.30 3.58
N GLY A 67 -3.00 5.96 2.54
CA GLY A 67 -1.72 6.66 2.62
C GLY A 67 -0.47 5.79 2.42
N THR A 68 -0.62 4.58 1.92
CA THR A 68 0.47 3.63 1.67
C THR A 68 0.68 3.35 0.19
N GLY A 69 1.68 2.53 -0.16
CA GLY A 69 1.93 2.09 -1.53
C GLY A 69 0.73 1.41 -2.17
N ALA A 70 0.06 0.52 -1.44
CA ALA A 70 -1.14 -0.17 -1.92
C ALA A 70 -2.29 0.80 -2.25
N PHE A 71 -2.46 1.86 -1.48
CA PHE A 71 -3.40 2.93 -1.80
C PHE A 71 -3.02 3.64 -3.10
N ILE A 72 -1.73 3.96 -3.28
CA ILE A 72 -1.23 4.62 -4.48
C ILE A 72 -1.48 3.75 -5.72
N ASP A 73 -1.16 2.45 -5.65
CA ASP A 73 -1.38 1.50 -6.75
C ASP A 73 -2.87 1.36 -7.10
N GLN A 74 -3.73 1.29 -6.08
CA GLN A 74 -5.17 1.25 -6.28
C GLN A 74 -5.69 2.51 -6.98
N MET A 75 -5.20 3.69 -6.61
CA MET A 75 -5.60 4.94 -7.25
C MET A 75 -5.01 5.09 -8.66
N ALA A 76 -3.76 4.66 -8.87
CA ALA A 76 -3.12 4.67 -10.18
C ALA A 76 -3.91 3.83 -11.20
N SER A 77 -4.47 2.70 -10.77
CA SER A 77 -5.29 1.84 -11.62
C SER A 77 -6.53 2.53 -12.17
N LEU A 78 -7.11 3.51 -11.47
CA LEU A 78 -8.24 4.31 -11.96
C LEU A 78 -7.85 5.20 -13.14
N LEU A 79 -6.60 5.65 -13.16
CA LEU A 79 -6.03 6.43 -14.27
C LEU A 79 -5.40 5.52 -15.34
N LYS A 80 -5.58 4.20 -15.24
CA LYS A 80 -5.03 3.17 -16.14
C LYS A 80 -3.51 3.22 -16.26
N THR A 81 -2.84 3.46 -15.14
CA THR A 81 -1.39 3.54 -15.01
C THR A 81 -0.92 2.82 -13.74
N ASP A 82 0.38 2.82 -13.49
CA ASP A 82 1.02 2.37 -12.26
C ASP A 82 1.50 3.56 -11.39
N ALA A 83 2.12 3.28 -10.26
CA ALA A 83 2.63 4.32 -9.36
C ALA A 83 3.67 5.23 -10.06
N THR A 84 4.50 4.69 -10.93
CA THR A 84 5.51 5.45 -11.69
C THR A 84 4.83 6.39 -12.68
N GLY A 85 3.86 5.88 -13.45
CA GLY A 85 3.08 6.69 -14.39
C GLY A 85 2.25 7.75 -13.68
N LEU A 86 1.70 7.43 -12.48
CA LEU A 86 1.02 8.42 -11.65
C LEU A 86 1.96 9.57 -11.24
N ASN A 87 3.22 9.22 -10.88
CA ASN A 87 4.24 10.21 -10.55
C ASN A 87 4.59 11.11 -11.75
N GLU A 88 4.72 10.53 -12.94
CA GLU A 88 4.98 11.30 -14.16
C GLU A 88 3.82 12.25 -14.50
N LEU A 89 2.58 11.78 -14.39
CA LEU A 89 1.39 12.62 -14.60
C LEU A 89 1.37 13.81 -13.63
N ALA A 90 1.69 13.59 -12.36
CA ALA A 90 1.60 14.61 -11.32
C ALA A 90 2.57 15.80 -11.51
N LYS A 91 3.58 15.69 -12.39
CA LYS A 91 4.54 16.78 -12.66
C LYS A 91 3.89 18.03 -13.26
N ASP A 92 2.88 17.85 -14.08
CA ASP A 92 2.20 18.92 -14.82
C ASP A 92 0.97 19.49 -14.08
N VAL A 93 0.91 19.31 -12.76
CA VAL A 93 -0.20 19.76 -11.92
C VAL A 93 -0.43 21.26 -11.98
N LYS A 94 -1.70 21.65 -12.13
CA LYS A 94 -2.16 23.06 -12.07
C LYS A 94 -3.11 23.30 -10.90
N GLN A 95 -3.88 22.28 -10.51
CA GLN A 95 -4.90 22.36 -9.47
C GLN A 95 -4.88 21.13 -8.58
N ILE A 96 -5.18 21.31 -7.29
CA ILE A 96 -5.35 20.21 -6.34
C ILE A 96 -6.84 20.13 -5.96
N TYR A 97 -7.41 18.95 -6.14
CA TYR A 97 -8.77 18.63 -5.73
C TYR A 97 -8.81 18.04 -4.33
N PRO A 98 -9.84 18.30 -3.54
CA PRO A 98 -10.03 17.62 -2.27
C PRO A 98 -10.38 16.14 -2.53
N ILE A 99 -9.53 15.22 -2.06
CA ILE A 99 -9.76 13.77 -2.10
C ILE A 99 -9.69 13.26 -0.67
N ALA A 100 -10.64 12.39 -0.29
CA ALA A 100 -10.66 11.78 1.03
C ALA A 100 -9.36 10.99 1.29
N SER A 101 -8.69 11.31 2.38
CA SER A 101 -7.37 10.76 2.68
C SER A 101 -7.40 9.48 3.53
N ARG A 102 -8.51 9.20 4.23
CA ARG A 102 -8.57 8.11 5.22
C ARG A 102 -8.91 6.74 4.66
N CYS A 103 -9.70 6.69 3.60
CA CYS A 103 -10.23 5.42 3.08
C CYS A 103 -10.15 5.38 1.57
N GLY A 104 -9.54 4.32 1.03
CA GLY A 104 -9.43 4.12 -0.41
C GLY A 104 -10.79 4.05 -1.13
N VAL A 105 -11.84 3.57 -0.45
CA VAL A 105 -13.20 3.54 -1.02
C VAL A 105 -13.74 4.97 -1.21
N PHE A 106 -13.62 5.83 -0.21
CA PHE A 106 -14.04 7.22 -0.32
C PHE A 106 -13.17 8.00 -1.29
N ALA A 107 -11.85 7.79 -1.27
CA ALA A 107 -10.95 8.38 -2.26
C ALA A 107 -11.36 8.03 -3.70
N LYS A 108 -11.72 6.76 -3.94
CA LYS A 108 -12.23 6.32 -5.24
C LYS A 108 -13.56 7.02 -5.61
N SER A 109 -14.44 7.21 -4.64
CA SER A 109 -15.71 7.93 -4.85
C SER A 109 -15.50 9.40 -5.17
N ASP A 110 -14.40 10.02 -4.70
CA ASP A 110 -14.06 11.40 -5.03
C ASP A 110 -13.34 11.50 -6.39
N VAL A 111 -12.48 10.53 -6.71
CA VAL A 111 -11.72 10.52 -7.98
C VAL A 111 -12.63 10.24 -9.18
N GLN A 112 -13.61 9.36 -9.03
CA GLN A 112 -14.44 8.94 -10.15
C GLN A 112 -15.27 10.07 -10.78
N PRO A 113 -15.94 10.96 -10.03
CA PRO A 113 -16.58 12.15 -10.59
C PRO A 113 -15.60 13.05 -11.35
N LEU A 114 -14.41 13.29 -10.80
CA LEU A 114 -13.40 14.13 -11.45
C LEU A 114 -13.01 13.57 -12.84
N LEU A 115 -12.85 12.24 -12.94
CA LEU A 115 -12.61 11.57 -14.22
C LEU A 115 -13.76 11.73 -15.19
N ASN A 116 -14.99 11.59 -14.71
CA ASN A 116 -16.21 11.73 -15.53
C ASN A 116 -16.43 13.16 -16.02
N GLU A 117 -16.05 14.15 -15.23
CA GLU A 117 -16.12 15.58 -15.55
C GLU A 117 -14.97 16.05 -16.45
N GLY A 118 -14.00 15.17 -16.72
CA GLY A 118 -12.86 15.47 -17.60
C GLY A 118 -11.77 16.31 -16.94
N ALA A 119 -11.62 16.23 -15.61
CA ALA A 119 -10.50 16.84 -14.91
C ALA A 119 -9.16 16.32 -15.44
N ALA A 120 -8.15 17.17 -15.47
CA ALA A 120 -6.85 16.82 -16.02
C ALA A 120 -6.22 15.66 -15.22
N PRO A 121 -5.73 14.57 -15.86
CA PRO A 121 -5.10 13.46 -15.17
C PRO A 121 -3.92 13.89 -14.28
N ALA A 122 -3.19 14.94 -14.65
CA ALA A 122 -2.12 15.53 -13.87
C ALA A 122 -2.61 16.08 -12.53
N ASP A 123 -3.72 16.77 -12.54
CA ASP A 123 -4.32 17.36 -11.34
C ASP A 123 -4.89 16.27 -10.41
N ILE A 124 -5.52 15.24 -10.98
CA ILE A 124 -6.01 14.09 -10.21
C ILE A 124 -4.83 13.33 -9.58
N ALA A 125 -3.78 13.05 -10.34
CA ALA A 125 -2.59 12.36 -9.84
C ALA A 125 -1.92 13.09 -8.68
N ALA A 126 -1.72 14.40 -8.82
CA ALA A 126 -1.17 15.23 -7.76
C ALA A 126 -2.10 15.32 -6.53
N SER A 127 -3.41 15.31 -6.74
CA SER A 127 -4.42 15.33 -5.67
C SER A 127 -4.43 14.02 -4.88
N ILE A 128 -4.21 12.89 -5.54
CA ILE A 128 -4.02 11.58 -4.88
C ILE A 128 -2.78 11.64 -3.97
N PHE A 129 -1.65 12.13 -4.46
CA PHE A 129 -0.45 12.28 -3.64
C PHE A 129 -0.64 13.28 -2.49
N GLN A 130 -1.41 14.35 -2.71
CA GLN A 130 -1.79 15.27 -1.63
C GLN A 130 -2.64 14.58 -0.56
N ALA A 131 -3.56 13.70 -0.96
CA ALA A 131 -4.35 12.91 -0.01
C ALA A 131 -3.46 11.97 0.83
N VAL A 132 -2.43 11.34 0.23
CA VAL A 132 -1.44 10.54 0.95
C VAL A 132 -0.70 11.38 1.98
N ALA A 133 -0.17 12.55 1.58
CA ALA A 133 0.54 13.45 2.50
C ALA A 133 -0.38 13.90 3.65
N ASN A 134 -1.62 14.30 3.35
CA ASN A 134 -2.60 14.71 4.36
C ASN A 134 -2.93 13.58 5.33
N GLN A 135 -3.09 12.34 4.84
CA GLN A 135 -3.35 11.17 5.69
C GLN A 135 -2.20 10.93 6.66
N THR A 136 -0.97 10.97 6.18
CA THR A 136 0.21 10.78 7.02
C THR A 136 0.33 11.90 8.05
N VAL A 137 0.30 13.15 7.61
CA VAL A 137 0.52 14.32 8.49
C VAL A 137 -0.64 14.48 9.49
N SER A 138 -1.89 14.41 9.04
CA SER A 138 -3.04 14.65 9.93
C SER A 138 -3.48 13.38 10.65
N GLY A 139 -3.45 12.24 9.96
CA GLY A 139 -3.97 10.97 10.48
C GLY A 139 -3.02 10.28 11.45
N LEU A 140 -1.72 10.31 11.18
CA LEU A 140 -0.73 9.64 12.05
C LEU A 140 -0.13 10.59 13.08
N ALA A 141 0.28 11.80 12.68
CA ALA A 141 0.88 12.73 13.64
C ALA A 141 -0.12 13.19 14.72
N CYS A 142 -1.44 13.22 14.41
CA CYS A 142 -2.48 13.57 15.38
C CYS A 142 -2.17 14.84 16.17
N GLY A 143 -1.67 15.86 15.49
CA GLY A 143 -1.31 17.15 16.10
C GLY A 143 0.10 17.20 16.71
N HIS A 144 0.84 16.09 16.76
CA HIS A 144 2.26 16.14 17.15
C HIS A 144 3.06 16.82 16.03
N PRO A 145 3.86 17.84 16.32
CA PRO A 145 4.54 18.61 15.30
C PRO A 145 5.62 17.77 14.58
N ILE A 146 5.60 17.81 13.25
CA ILE A 146 6.67 17.28 12.40
C ILE A 146 7.54 18.46 12.02
N ARG A 147 8.74 18.56 12.59
CA ARG A 147 9.66 19.68 12.41
C ARG A 147 11.10 19.25 12.60
N GLY A 148 12.05 20.15 12.29
CA GLY A 148 13.48 19.85 12.29
C GLY A 148 13.87 19.08 11.04
N TYR A 149 14.88 18.23 11.14
CA TYR A 149 15.36 17.40 10.04
C TYR A 149 14.43 16.20 9.84
N VAL A 150 13.71 16.20 8.71
CA VAL A 150 12.71 15.18 8.39
C VAL A 150 13.24 14.21 7.35
N ALA A 151 13.40 12.95 7.73
CA ALA A 151 13.83 11.88 6.82
C ALA A 151 12.63 11.23 6.13
N PHE A 152 12.78 10.97 4.82
CA PHE A 152 11.79 10.32 3.99
C PHE A 152 12.27 8.93 3.58
N LEU A 153 11.62 7.88 4.12
CA LEU A 153 12.02 6.49 4.02
C LEU A 153 10.94 5.63 3.35
N GLY A 154 11.34 4.45 2.90
CA GLY A 154 10.43 3.49 2.26
C GLY A 154 10.35 3.65 0.74
N GLY A 155 9.79 2.64 0.07
CA GLY A 155 9.71 2.56 -1.39
C GLY A 155 8.98 3.73 -2.05
N PRO A 156 7.73 4.03 -1.65
CA PRO A 156 6.99 5.14 -2.22
C PRO A 156 7.74 6.47 -2.13
N LEU A 157 8.36 6.77 -0.99
CA LEU A 157 9.11 8.02 -0.80
C LEU A 157 10.49 7.99 -1.47
N GLN A 158 11.07 6.81 -1.75
CA GLN A 158 12.31 6.70 -2.51
C GLN A 158 12.09 7.02 -4.00
N TYR A 159 11.01 6.50 -4.60
CA TYR A 159 10.84 6.50 -6.04
C TYR A 159 9.89 7.58 -6.58
N LEU A 160 8.91 8.04 -5.77
CA LEU A 160 7.89 8.98 -6.21
C LEU A 160 8.24 10.41 -5.80
N SER A 161 8.88 11.15 -6.70
CA SER A 161 9.33 12.53 -6.44
C SER A 161 8.18 13.49 -6.19
N GLU A 162 7.06 13.35 -6.91
CA GLU A 162 5.91 14.22 -6.75
C GLU A 162 5.14 13.94 -5.46
N LEU A 163 5.19 12.69 -4.97
CA LEU A 163 4.69 12.36 -3.63
C LEU A 163 5.52 13.09 -2.56
N ARG A 164 6.85 13.02 -2.61
CA ARG A 164 7.72 13.77 -1.69
C ARG A 164 7.45 15.27 -1.75
N ARG A 165 7.30 15.81 -2.95
CA ARG A 165 6.98 17.23 -3.13
C ARG A 165 5.71 17.64 -2.39
N ARG A 166 4.67 16.77 -2.37
CA ARG A 166 3.45 17.05 -1.59
C ARG A 166 3.73 17.09 -0.09
N PHE A 167 4.59 16.20 0.42
CA PHE A 167 5.03 16.27 1.82
C PHE A 167 5.80 17.57 2.11
N TYR A 168 6.74 17.97 1.28
CA TYR A 168 7.51 19.20 1.48
C TYR A 168 6.61 20.44 1.55
N ILE A 169 5.63 20.51 0.65
CA ILE A 169 4.65 21.61 0.64
C ILE A 169 3.74 21.54 1.89
N THR A 170 3.23 20.37 2.23
CA THR A 170 2.29 20.19 3.36
C THR A 170 2.94 20.49 4.71
N LEU A 171 4.21 20.13 4.86
CA LEU A 171 5.00 20.36 6.08
C LEU A 171 5.71 21.71 6.07
N ASN A 172 5.66 22.45 4.95
CA ASN A 172 6.39 23.70 4.75
C ASN A 172 7.90 23.56 5.06
N LEU A 173 8.50 22.47 4.53
CA LEU A 173 9.92 22.18 4.71
C LEU A 173 10.75 22.95 3.67
N ASP A 174 11.86 23.50 4.11
CA ASP A 174 12.93 23.98 3.23
C ASP A 174 13.92 22.85 2.91
N ASP A 175 14.77 23.07 1.90
CA ASP A 175 15.72 22.07 1.41
C ASP A 175 16.73 21.62 2.47
N GLU A 176 17.06 22.48 3.45
CA GLU A 176 18.02 22.19 4.51
C GLU A 176 17.49 21.14 5.48
N HIS A 177 16.17 21.15 5.74
CA HIS A 177 15.51 20.23 6.68
C HIS A 177 15.04 18.91 6.04
N ILE A 178 15.26 18.74 4.73
CA ILE A 178 14.89 17.51 4.01
C ILE A 178 16.05 16.51 4.07
N VAL A 179 15.82 15.34 4.65
CA VAL A 179 16.79 14.24 4.68
C VAL A 179 16.29 13.13 3.74
N LEU A 180 16.98 12.97 2.61
CA LEU A 180 16.68 11.91 1.64
C LEU A 180 17.93 11.02 1.48
N PRO A 181 18.05 9.95 2.28
CA PRO A 181 19.21 9.09 2.22
C PRO A 181 19.21 8.22 0.96
N LYS A 182 20.40 7.82 0.52
CA LYS A 182 20.54 6.78 -0.51
C LYS A 182 19.87 5.49 -0.04
N ASN A 183 19.17 4.84 -0.97
CA ASN A 183 18.51 3.56 -0.69
C ASN A 183 17.51 3.63 0.50
N ALA A 184 16.76 4.72 0.63
CA ALA A 184 15.76 4.92 1.68
C ALA A 184 14.78 3.74 1.82
N HIS A 185 14.51 3.00 0.73
CA HIS A 185 13.68 1.80 0.72
C HIS A 185 14.30 0.57 1.40
N LEU A 186 15.62 0.58 1.63
CA LEU A 186 16.34 -0.49 2.30
C LEU A 186 16.69 -0.16 3.76
N PHE A 187 16.23 0.98 4.27
CA PHE A 187 16.67 1.47 5.58
C PHE A 187 16.33 0.51 6.71
N VAL A 188 15.12 -0.04 6.72
CA VAL A 188 14.70 -1.01 7.74
C VAL A 188 15.55 -2.29 7.68
N ALA A 189 15.77 -2.82 6.47
CA ALA A 189 16.62 -4.01 6.29
C ALA A 189 18.08 -3.73 6.70
N THR A 190 18.60 -2.55 6.36
CA THR A 190 19.94 -2.13 6.80
C THR A 190 20.01 -2.00 8.32
N GLY A 191 18.98 -1.43 8.92
CA GLY A 191 18.87 -1.33 10.37
C GLY A 191 18.84 -2.69 11.07
N ALA A 192 18.13 -3.65 10.51
CA ALA A 192 18.12 -5.02 11.01
C ALA A 192 19.54 -5.65 10.96
N ALA A 193 20.27 -5.42 9.87
CA ALA A 193 21.65 -5.88 9.76
C ALA A 193 22.59 -5.20 10.77
N LEU A 194 22.35 -3.91 11.08
CA LEU A 194 23.13 -3.16 12.06
C LEU A 194 22.75 -3.48 13.51
N ALA A 195 21.54 -3.95 13.75
CA ALA A 195 21.02 -4.28 15.08
C ALA A 195 21.21 -5.75 15.45
N GLY A 196 21.54 -6.62 14.49
CA GLY A 196 21.78 -8.04 14.74
C GLY A 196 22.96 -8.22 15.69
N GLU A 197 22.71 -8.88 16.82
CA GLU A 197 23.69 -9.12 17.89
C GLU A 197 24.01 -10.63 18.04
N SER A 198 23.60 -11.44 17.06
CA SER A 198 23.76 -12.89 17.14
C SER A 198 25.25 -13.30 17.19
N ASP A 199 25.62 -13.99 18.26
CA ASP A 199 26.93 -14.64 18.39
C ASP A 199 27.08 -15.89 17.49
N ARG A 200 26.04 -16.22 16.73
CA ARG A 200 26.00 -17.37 15.81
C ARG A 200 25.99 -16.89 14.36
N PRO A 201 27.16 -16.65 13.76
CA PRO A 201 27.20 -16.30 12.35
C PRO A 201 26.68 -17.47 11.50
N ILE A 202 25.71 -17.20 10.65
CA ILE A 202 25.20 -18.15 9.65
C ILE A 202 25.72 -17.76 8.28
N THR A 203 26.17 -18.73 7.51
CA THR A 203 26.64 -18.50 6.14
C THR A 203 25.46 -18.47 5.17
N PHE A 204 25.65 -17.78 4.04
CA PHE A 204 24.62 -17.77 2.97
C PHE A 204 24.26 -19.19 2.50
N THR A 205 25.25 -20.09 2.41
CA THR A 205 25.03 -21.49 2.05
C THR A 205 24.08 -22.19 3.01
N GLN A 206 24.29 -22.00 4.33
CA GLN A 206 23.40 -22.57 5.35
C GLN A 206 21.97 -22.02 5.25
N VAL A 207 21.80 -20.73 4.95
CA VAL A 207 20.48 -20.14 4.71
C VAL A 207 19.81 -20.77 3.49
N MET A 208 20.56 -20.97 2.41
CA MET A 208 20.03 -21.59 1.19
C MET A 208 19.63 -23.06 1.41
N GLU A 209 20.45 -23.82 2.13
CA GLU A 209 20.13 -25.21 2.51
C GLU A 209 18.88 -25.28 3.40
N ALA A 210 18.75 -24.36 4.36
CA ALA A 210 17.56 -24.26 5.20
C ALA A 210 16.31 -23.94 4.37
N LEU A 211 16.40 -22.99 3.42
CA LEU A 211 15.30 -22.65 2.49
C LEU A 211 14.89 -23.83 1.60
N ASP A 212 15.86 -24.61 1.13
CA ASP A 212 15.54 -25.81 0.32
C ASP A 212 14.80 -26.86 1.14
N ASN A 213 15.17 -27.03 2.41
CA ASN A 213 14.48 -27.92 3.33
C ASN A 213 13.07 -27.44 3.70
N LEU A 214 12.79 -26.10 3.61
CA LEU A 214 11.46 -25.55 3.87
C LEU A 214 10.41 -25.94 2.82
N LYS A 215 10.82 -26.35 1.63
CA LYS A 215 9.91 -26.81 0.57
C LYS A 215 9.05 -28.01 1.00
N ASP A 216 9.54 -28.77 1.97
CA ASP A 216 8.86 -29.95 2.51
C ASP A 216 8.06 -29.65 3.80
N ILE A 217 8.21 -28.46 4.36
CA ILE A 217 7.42 -28.01 5.51
C ILE A 217 6.09 -27.48 4.97
N GLN A 218 5.08 -28.30 4.97
CA GLN A 218 3.71 -27.80 4.95
C GLN A 218 3.54 -26.93 6.19
N GLY A 219 3.55 -25.60 5.98
CA GLY A 219 3.36 -24.65 7.06
C GLY A 219 2.14 -25.08 7.86
N SER A 220 2.10 -24.78 9.16
CA SER A 220 0.92 -24.97 9.98
C SER A 220 -0.22 -24.18 9.33
N GLU A 221 -0.96 -24.84 8.46
CA GLU A 221 -2.12 -24.23 7.84
C GLU A 221 -3.05 -23.78 8.96
N VAL A 222 -3.43 -22.52 8.92
CA VAL A 222 -4.57 -22.03 9.71
C VAL A 222 -5.71 -23.01 9.43
N ALA A 223 -6.39 -23.47 10.48
CA ALA A 223 -7.53 -24.37 10.35
C ALA A 223 -8.47 -23.82 9.27
N ARG A 224 -8.51 -24.49 8.13
CA ARG A 224 -9.36 -24.10 7.01
C ARG A 224 -10.79 -24.46 7.35
N LEU A 225 -11.72 -23.63 6.92
CA LEU A 225 -13.13 -24.02 6.89
C LEU A 225 -13.28 -25.21 5.96
N ASP A 226 -14.26 -26.07 6.27
CA ASP A 226 -14.62 -27.16 5.37
C ASP A 226 -14.92 -26.62 3.95
N PRO A 227 -14.61 -27.38 2.90
CA PRO A 227 -14.97 -26.98 1.54
C PRO A 227 -16.48 -26.71 1.44
N LEU A 228 -16.84 -25.67 0.68
CA LEU A 228 -18.26 -25.31 0.48
C LEU A 228 -19.09 -26.49 -0.05
N PHE A 229 -18.46 -27.36 -0.82
CA PHE A 229 -19.03 -28.62 -1.30
C PHE A 229 -18.12 -29.76 -0.90
N ALA A 230 -18.63 -30.71 -0.12
CA ALA A 230 -17.88 -31.89 0.32
C ALA A 230 -17.64 -32.89 -0.83
N THR A 231 -18.57 -32.91 -1.81
CA THR A 231 -18.52 -33.83 -2.94
C THR A 231 -18.85 -33.11 -4.26
N GLN A 232 -18.45 -33.69 -5.38
CA GLN A 232 -18.85 -33.19 -6.71
C GLN A 232 -20.37 -33.20 -6.85
N GLN A 233 -21.05 -34.16 -6.26
CA GLN A 233 -22.52 -34.23 -6.28
C GLN A 233 -23.18 -33.04 -5.59
N ASP A 234 -22.62 -32.54 -4.51
CA ASP A 234 -23.13 -31.34 -3.81
C ASP A 234 -23.03 -30.10 -4.71
N PHE A 235 -21.90 -29.94 -5.41
CA PHE A 235 -21.72 -28.90 -6.39
C PHE A 235 -22.71 -29.01 -7.56
N ASP A 236 -22.88 -30.21 -8.09
CA ASP A 236 -23.80 -30.43 -9.21
C ASP A 236 -25.27 -30.19 -8.81
N ASN A 237 -25.66 -30.58 -7.60
CA ASN A 237 -26.98 -30.27 -7.04
C ASN A 237 -27.19 -28.75 -6.84
N PHE A 238 -26.16 -28.07 -6.31
CA PHE A 238 -26.18 -26.62 -6.18
C PHE A 238 -26.37 -25.94 -7.54
N LYS A 239 -25.56 -26.34 -8.52
CA LYS A 239 -25.61 -25.83 -9.88
C LYS A 239 -26.96 -26.09 -10.54
N ALA A 240 -27.48 -27.30 -10.48
CA ALA A 240 -28.76 -27.69 -11.06
C ALA A 240 -29.92 -26.87 -10.48
N ARG A 241 -29.92 -26.58 -9.18
CA ARG A 241 -30.91 -25.73 -8.53
C ARG A 241 -30.81 -24.30 -9.04
N HIS A 242 -29.62 -23.73 -9.18
CA HIS A 242 -29.43 -22.35 -9.62
C HIS A 242 -29.69 -22.20 -11.12
N ASP A 243 -29.40 -23.21 -11.92
CA ASP A 243 -29.67 -23.20 -13.36
C ASP A 243 -31.17 -23.19 -13.69
N GLN A 244 -32.05 -23.51 -12.73
CA GLN A 244 -33.50 -23.39 -12.86
C GLN A 244 -34.00 -21.94 -12.71
N GLU A 245 -33.23 -21.07 -12.03
CA GLU A 245 -33.56 -19.67 -11.77
C GLU A 245 -32.96 -18.73 -12.83
N VAL A 246 -32.74 -19.21 -14.04
CA VAL A 246 -32.15 -18.43 -15.13
C VAL A 246 -33.22 -17.65 -15.86
N VAL A 247 -32.98 -16.36 -16.02
CA VAL A 247 -33.86 -15.52 -16.89
C VAL A 247 -33.74 -16.02 -18.35
N PRO A 248 -34.83 -16.36 -18.99
CA PRO A 248 -34.78 -16.77 -20.39
C PRO A 248 -34.14 -15.69 -21.26
N LYS A 249 -33.14 -16.10 -22.04
CA LYS A 249 -32.44 -15.18 -22.95
C LYS A 249 -32.96 -15.38 -24.36
N GLY A 250 -33.46 -14.31 -24.98
CA GLY A 250 -33.83 -14.29 -26.37
C GLY A 250 -32.67 -13.98 -27.31
N GLN A 251 -32.84 -14.28 -28.59
CA GLN A 251 -31.89 -13.91 -29.64
C GLN A 251 -32.35 -12.56 -30.24
N LEU A 252 -31.75 -11.47 -29.79
CA LEU A 252 -32.11 -10.12 -30.21
C LEU A 252 -32.02 -9.94 -31.74
N ALA A 253 -31.03 -10.55 -32.38
CA ALA A 253 -30.79 -10.45 -33.81
C ALA A 253 -31.93 -11.05 -34.68
N SER A 254 -32.73 -11.97 -34.14
CA SER A 254 -33.84 -12.64 -34.79
C SER A 254 -35.22 -12.23 -34.26
N TYR A 255 -35.24 -11.34 -33.26
CA TYR A 255 -36.50 -10.91 -32.67
C TYR A 255 -37.15 -9.79 -33.48
N HIS A 256 -38.44 -9.93 -33.79
CA HIS A 256 -39.26 -8.93 -34.43
C HIS A 256 -40.45 -8.58 -33.53
N GLY A 257 -40.46 -7.42 -32.94
CA GLY A 257 -41.52 -6.99 -32.04
C GLY A 257 -41.13 -5.76 -31.20
N ARG A 258 -41.97 -5.42 -30.25
CA ARG A 258 -41.65 -4.36 -29.27
C ARG A 258 -40.64 -4.87 -28.25
N VAL A 259 -39.65 -4.05 -27.95
CA VAL A 259 -38.68 -4.29 -26.90
C VAL A 259 -38.68 -3.15 -25.91
N PHE A 260 -38.31 -3.43 -24.68
CA PHE A 260 -38.03 -2.43 -23.65
C PHE A 260 -36.53 -2.47 -23.39
N ILE A 261 -35.89 -1.30 -23.33
CA ILE A 261 -34.46 -1.17 -23.06
C ILE A 261 -34.31 -0.55 -21.68
N GLY A 262 -33.67 -1.27 -20.77
CA GLY A 262 -33.22 -0.78 -19.48
C GLY A 262 -31.74 -0.44 -19.55
N ILE A 263 -31.37 0.76 -19.12
CA ILE A 263 -29.97 1.20 -19.07
C ILE A 263 -29.63 1.52 -17.62
N ASP A 264 -28.58 0.84 -17.08
CA ASP A 264 -27.96 1.16 -15.82
C ASP A 264 -26.61 1.86 -16.12
N ALA A 265 -26.55 3.17 -15.91
CA ALA A 265 -25.35 3.98 -16.11
C ALA A 265 -24.64 4.15 -14.77
N GLY A 266 -23.76 3.20 -14.44
CA GLY A 266 -22.90 3.26 -13.26
C GLY A 266 -21.63 4.07 -13.49
N SER A 267 -20.97 4.46 -12.41
CA SER A 267 -19.72 5.26 -12.46
C SER A 267 -18.55 4.53 -13.12
N THR A 268 -18.53 3.20 -13.12
CA THR A 268 -17.44 2.39 -13.68
C THR A 268 -17.86 1.53 -14.88
N THR A 269 -19.15 1.19 -14.97
CA THR A 269 -19.67 0.31 -16.02
C THR A 269 -21.08 0.74 -16.41
N MET A 270 -21.35 0.67 -17.71
CA MET A 270 -22.70 0.81 -18.24
C MET A 270 -23.24 -0.56 -18.62
N LYS A 271 -24.48 -0.85 -18.25
CA LYS A 271 -25.17 -2.10 -18.58
C LYS A 271 -26.47 -1.77 -19.32
N ALA A 272 -26.78 -2.55 -20.31
CA ALA A 272 -28.02 -2.47 -21.00
C ALA A 272 -28.71 -3.85 -21.07
N ALA A 273 -29.99 -3.90 -20.77
CA ALA A 273 -30.82 -5.07 -20.93
C ALA A 273 -31.96 -4.74 -21.91
N VAL A 274 -32.26 -5.67 -22.80
CA VAL A 274 -33.31 -5.53 -23.83
C VAL A 274 -34.31 -6.66 -23.65
#